data_1f939a3a1cfb91ec85f861fd85582019
#
_entry.id   1f939a3a1cfb91ec85f861fd85582019
#
_cell.length_a   1.000
_cell.length_b   1.000
_cell.length_c   1.000
_cell.angle_alpha   90.00
_cell.angle_beta   90.00
_cell.angle_gamma   90.00
#
_symmetry.space_group_name_H-M   'P 1'
#
loop_
_entity.id
_entity.type
_entity.pdbx_description
1 polymer ?
#
loop_
_entity_poly.entity_id
_entity_poly.type
_entity_poly.pdbx_seq_one_letter_code
_entity_poly.pdbx_strand_id
1 'polypeptide(L)'
;MRVTFLAHDGFLIELDSVCLLFDWWKGALPPLPDKPLLVFVSHRHADHFQPEIFRLADKKSDLQFLLGSDLRLTPRNLEKWDLTPETAAKCRRCGKREKFAADFGVTVETLPSTDEGVAWFVTAEGKFIFHAGD
;
A
#
# COMPACT_ATOMS: atom_id res chain seq x y z
N MET A 1 -15.05 -1.98 -11.74
CA MET A 1 -13.63 -1.86 -11.34
C MET A 1 -12.88 -1.02 -12.36
N ARG A 2 -12.08 -0.10 -11.89
CA ARG A 2 -11.24 0.75 -12.74
C ARG A 2 -9.79 0.59 -12.34
N VAL A 3 -8.91 0.34 -13.32
CA VAL A 3 -7.47 0.18 -13.10
C VAL A 3 -6.74 1.30 -13.80
N THR A 4 -5.92 2.05 -13.06
CA THR A 4 -5.11 3.14 -13.60
C THR A 4 -3.63 2.80 -13.39
N PHE A 5 -2.88 2.75 -14.47
CA PHE A 5 -1.43 2.59 -14.42
C PHE A 5 -0.80 3.95 -14.11
N LEU A 6 0.12 3.99 -13.14
CA LEU A 6 0.76 5.23 -12.72
C LEU A 6 2.18 5.35 -13.28
N ALA A 7 3.07 4.47 -12.89
CA ALA A 7 4.43 4.39 -13.40
C ALA A 7 5.08 3.11 -12.88
N HIS A 8 5.89 2.46 -13.70
CA HIS A 8 6.62 1.26 -13.33
C HIS A 8 5.65 0.18 -12.80
N ASP A 9 5.67 -0.14 -11.52
CA ASP A 9 4.75 -1.11 -10.89
C ASP A 9 3.64 -0.42 -10.11
N GLY A 10 3.42 0.87 -10.31
CA GLY A 10 2.40 1.63 -9.63
C GLY A 10 1.03 1.51 -10.29
N PHE A 11 0.02 1.13 -9.49
CA PHE A 11 -1.35 0.98 -9.97
C PHE A 11 -2.33 1.52 -8.93
N LEU A 12 -3.36 2.19 -9.41
CA LEU A 12 -4.53 2.53 -8.62
C LEU A 12 -5.71 1.69 -9.12
N ILE A 13 -6.31 0.92 -8.21
CA ILE A 13 -7.48 0.09 -8.52
C ILE A 13 -8.66 0.62 -7.72
N GLU A 14 -9.71 1.03 -8.41
CA GLU A 14 -10.93 1.54 -7.81
C GLU A 14 -12.00 0.45 -7.87
N LEU A 15 -12.37 -0.06 -6.69
CA LEU A 15 -13.50 -0.97 -6.54
C LEU A 15 -14.73 -0.20 -6.08
N ASP A 16 -15.86 -0.86 -5.91
CA ASP A 16 -17.09 -0.20 -5.49
C ASP A 16 -16.98 0.39 -4.07
N SER A 17 -16.35 -0.35 -3.16
CA SER A 17 -16.30 0.02 -1.74
C SER A 17 -14.95 0.47 -1.23
N VAL A 18 -13.87 0.31 -2.01
CA VAL A 18 -12.50 0.58 -1.56
C VAL A 18 -11.60 0.84 -2.76
N CYS A 19 -10.58 1.66 -2.55
CA CYS A 19 -9.50 1.87 -3.52
C CYS A 19 -8.23 1.19 -3.04
N LEU A 20 -7.45 0.64 -3.96
CA LEU A 20 -6.19 -0.03 -3.69
C LEU A 20 -5.09 0.68 -4.48
N LEU A 21 -4.07 1.16 -3.80
CA LEU A 21 -2.94 1.86 -4.42
C LEU A 21 -1.67 1.04 -4.20
N PHE A 22 -1.04 0.59 -5.29
CA PHE A 22 0.15 -0.27 -5.23
C PHE A 22 1.38 0.49 -5.71
N ASP A 23 2.45 0.46 -4.91
CA ASP A 23 3.80 0.90 -5.26
C ASP A 23 3.84 2.23 -6.04
N TRP A 24 3.10 3.20 -5.54
CA TRP A 24 3.10 4.54 -6.11
C TRP A 24 4.36 5.28 -5.64
N TRP A 25 5.29 5.50 -6.55
CA TRP A 25 6.52 6.22 -6.26
C TRP A 25 6.71 7.44 -7.15
N LYS A 26 6.00 7.50 -8.26
CA LYS A 26 6.14 8.54 -9.27
C LYS A 26 4.86 8.65 -10.08
N GLY A 27 4.70 9.79 -10.72
CA GLY A 27 3.53 10.06 -11.56
C GLY A 27 2.44 10.78 -10.78
N ALA A 28 1.61 11.52 -11.49
CA ALA A 28 0.50 12.22 -10.89
C ALA A 28 -0.57 11.23 -10.44
N LEU A 29 -0.97 11.33 -9.17
CA LEU A 29 -2.08 10.53 -8.66
C LEU A 29 -3.37 11.21 -9.09
N PRO A 30 -4.30 10.49 -9.76
CA PRO A 30 -5.60 11.07 -10.10
C PRO A 30 -6.37 11.42 -8.83
N PRO A 31 -7.38 12.28 -8.90
CA PRO A 31 -8.23 12.54 -7.74
C PRO A 31 -8.77 11.25 -7.17
N LEU A 32 -8.61 11.06 -5.85
CA LEU A 32 -9.08 9.85 -5.19
C LEU A 32 -10.59 9.97 -4.93
N PRO A 33 -11.37 8.91 -5.20
CA PRO A 33 -12.79 8.92 -4.86
C PRO A 33 -12.98 9.00 -3.34
N ASP A 34 -14.18 9.39 -2.92
CA ASP A 34 -14.56 9.43 -1.50
C ASP A 34 -14.88 8.01 -1.01
N LYS A 35 -13.85 7.19 -0.94
CA LYS A 35 -13.89 5.79 -0.51
C LYS A 35 -12.68 5.50 0.34
N PRO A 36 -12.73 4.48 1.22
CA PRO A 36 -11.54 4.02 1.92
C PRO A 36 -10.41 3.66 0.98
N LEU A 37 -9.18 3.81 1.44
CA LEU A 37 -7.97 3.56 0.65
C LEU A 37 -7.03 2.62 1.39
N LEU A 38 -6.59 1.57 0.70
CA LEU A 38 -5.46 0.75 1.14
C LEU A 38 -4.26 1.07 0.28
N VAL A 39 -3.14 1.40 0.94
CA VAL A 39 -1.88 1.76 0.28
C VAL A 39 -0.88 0.64 0.51
N PHE A 40 -0.45 0.00 -0.57
CA PHE A 40 0.46 -1.15 -0.54
C PHE A 40 1.83 -0.73 -1.01
N VAL A 41 2.86 -1.11 -0.26
CA VAL A 41 4.26 -0.94 -0.67
C VAL A 41 4.95 -2.28 -0.56
N SER A 42 5.41 -2.83 -1.69
CA SER A 42 6.01 -4.17 -1.71
C SER A 42 7.36 -4.22 -1.01
N HIS A 43 8.19 -3.20 -1.21
CA HIS A 43 9.52 -3.10 -0.60
C HIS A 43 10.04 -1.66 -0.68
N ARG A 44 11.19 -1.40 -0.03
CA ARG A 44 11.70 -0.04 0.20
C ARG A 44 12.43 0.61 -0.98
N HIS A 45 12.66 -0.09 -2.07
CA HIS A 45 13.40 0.45 -3.21
C HIS A 45 12.72 1.67 -3.81
N ALA A 46 13.52 2.61 -4.33
CA ALA A 46 13.04 3.92 -4.75
C ALA A 46 12.05 3.90 -5.93
N ASP A 47 12.03 2.83 -6.71
CA ASP A 47 11.08 2.66 -7.81
C ASP A 47 9.78 1.97 -7.38
N HIS A 48 9.60 1.75 -6.07
CA HIS A 48 8.39 1.16 -5.47
C HIS A 48 7.87 1.96 -4.29
N PHE A 49 8.65 2.89 -3.76
CA PHE A 49 8.32 3.61 -2.54
C PHE A 49 8.82 5.05 -2.55
N GLN A 50 7.98 5.96 -2.08
CA GLN A 50 8.35 7.33 -1.76
C GLN A 50 7.65 7.73 -0.45
N PRO A 51 8.31 8.51 0.43
CA PRO A 51 7.68 8.93 1.69
C PRO A 51 6.41 9.77 1.52
N GLU A 52 6.23 10.37 0.35
CA GLU A 52 5.03 11.15 0.05
C GLU A 52 3.73 10.36 0.19
N ILE A 53 3.77 9.02 0.12
CA ILE A 53 2.58 8.21 0.33
C ILE A 53 1.94 8.48 1.68
N PHE A 54 2.76 8.76 2.70
CA PHE A 54 2.26 9.00 4.05
C PHE A 54 1.47 10.32 4.17
N ARG A 55 1.69 11.25 3.25
CA ARG A 55 0.92 12.51 3.20
C ARG A 55 -0.52 12.30 2.79
N LEU A 56 -0.85 11.14 2.21
CA LEU A 56 -2.24 10.80 1.90
C LEU A 56 -3.12 10.76 3.14
N ALA A 57 -2.54 10.45 4.31
CA ALA A 57 -3.26 10.45 5.58
C ALA A 57 -3.74 11.85 5.99
N ASP A 58 -3.13 12.91 5.46
CA ASP A 58 -3.56 14.29 5.71
C ASP A 58 -4.86 14.62 4.98
N LYS A 59 -5.16 13.89 3.92
CA LYS A 59 -6.34 14.12 3.06
C LYS A 59 -7.44 13.10 3.28
N LYS A 60 -7.12 11.92 3.81
CA LYS A 60 -8.07 10.84 4.04
C LYS A 60 -7.84 10.25 5.42
N SER A 61 -8.91 10.15 6.20
CA SER A 61 -8.86 9.48 7.51
C SER A 61 -9.09 7.97 7.41
N ASP A 62 -9.86 7.54 6.40
CA ASP A 62 -10.23 6.14 6.18
C ASP A 62 -9.20 5.48 5.25
N LEU A 63 -7.99 5.29 5.76
CA LEU A 63 -6.94 4.60 5.03
C LEU A 63 -6.08 3.75 5.94
N GLN A 64 -5.42 2.76 5.35
CA GLN A 64 -4.44 1.91 6.00
C GLN A 64 -3.25 1.72 5.05
N PHE A 65 -2.04 1.70 5.62
CA PHE A 65 -0.82 1.39 4.87
C PHE A 65 -0.41 -0.06 5.15
N LEU A 66 -0.17 -0.82 4.10
CA LEU A 66 0.32 -2.20 4.17
C LEU A 66 1.72 -2.20 3.57
N LEU A 67 2.71 -2.39 4.42
CA LEU A 67 4.11 -2.19 4.07
C LEU A 67 4.86 -3.52 4.11
N GLY A 68 5.65 -3.81 3.09
CA GLY A 68 6.59 -4.92 3.16
C GLY A 68 7.49 -4.78 4.37
N SER A 69 7.93 -5.91 4.95
CA SER A 69 8.62 -5.91 6.23
C SER A 69 9.96 -5.20 6.24
N ASP A 70 10.56 -4.94 5.07
CA ASP A 70 11.80 -4.18 4.98
C ASP A 70 11.60 -2.66 5.17
N LEU A 71 10.35 -2.18 5.14
CA LEU A 71 10.02 -0.82 5.53
C LEU A 71 9.86 -0.76 7.04
N ARG A 72 10.98 -0.67 7.74
CA ARG A 72 10.99 -0.70 9.20
C ARG A 72 10.54 0.64 9.78
N LEU A 73 9.67 0.57 10.78
CA LEU A 73 9.17 1.76 11.49
C LEU A 73 10.07 2.09 12.69
N THR A 74 11.36 2.24 12.42
CA THR A 74 12.33 2.64 13.44
C THR A 74 12.21 4.13 13.73
N PRO A 75 12.65 4.62 14.92
CA PRO A 75 12.65 6.05 15.20
C PRO A 75 13.37 6.87 14.13
N ARG A 76 14.47 6.34 13.58
CA ARG A 76 15.23 7.01 12.52
C ARG A 76 14.39 7.15 11.25
N ASN A 77 13.68 6.12 10.84
CA ASN A 77 12.83 6.15 9.66
C ASN A 77 11.58 7.01 9.86
N LEU A 78 10.99 6.97 11.04
CA LEU A 78 9.86 7.85 11.37
C LEU A 78 10.25 9.31 11.21
N GLU A 79 11.44 9.69 11.69
CA GLU A 79 11.95 11.04 11.51
C GLU A 79 12.27 11.35 10.06
N LYS A 80 12.97 10.44 9.39
CA LYS A 80 13.36 10.59 7.98
C LYS A 80 12.16 10.77 7.06
N TRP A 81 11.08 10.02 7.32
CA TRP A 81 9.87 10.07 6.50
C TRP A 81 8.85 11.09 7.01
N ASP A 82 9.17 11.83 8.07
CA ASP A 82 8.26 12.77 8.72
C ASP A 82 6.90 12.10 9.03
N LEU A 83 6.97 10.94 9.65
CA LEU A 83 5.82 10.11 9.94
C LEU A 83 5.37 10.34 11.37
N THR A 84 4.17 10.91 11.52
CA THR A 84 3.59 11.18 12.84
C THR A 84 3.14 9.89 13.52
N PRO A 85 3.01 9.89 14.87
CA PRO A 85 2.45 8.70 15.56
C PRO A 85 1.07 8.30 15.07
N GLU A 86 0.23 9.27 14.72
CA GLU A 86 -1.13 9.00 14.20
C GLU A 86 -1.07 8.26 12.88
N THR A 87 -0.20 8.68 11.97
CA THR A 87 -0.05 8.02 10.67
C THR A 87 0.66 6.68 10.83
N ALA A 88 1.66 6.58 11.71
CA ALA A 88 2.33 5.31 12.00
C ALA A 88 1.34 4.26 12.52
N ALA A 89 0.35 4.65 13.29
CA ALA A 89 -0.67 3.74 13.80
C ALA A 89 -1.56 3.16 12.69
N LYS A 90 -1.57 3.76 11.51
CA LYS A 90 -2.29 3.26 10.33
C LYS A 90 -1.46 2.31 9.48
N CYS A 91 -0.22 2.06 9.85
CA CYS A 91 0.70 1.20 9.12
C CYS A 91 0.71 -0.20 9.70
N ARG A 92 0.64 -1.20 8.82
CA ARG A 92 0.88 -2.61 9.17
C ARG A 92 2.05 -3.11 8.36
N ARG A 93 3.07 -3.64 9.04
CA ARG A 93 4.19 -4.31 8.36
C ARG A 93 3.82 -5.75 8.08
N CYS A 94 4.11 -6.21 6.88
CA CYS A 94 3.72 -7.53 6.39
C CYS A 94 4.96 -8.31 5.99
N GLY A 95 5.15 -9.47 6.60
CA GLY A 95 6.19 -10.41 6.21
C GLY A 95 5.74 -11.25 5.02
N LYS A 96 6.63 -12.11 4.54
CA LYS A 96 6.33 -13.07 3.49
C LYS A 96 5.45 -14.19 4.07
N ARG A 97 4.48 -14.69 3.33
CA ARG A 97 3.61 -15.79 3.70
C ARG A 97 2.72 -15.50 4.92
N GLU A 98 2.06 -14.36 4.88
CA GLU A 98 1.00 -14.00 5.83
C GLU A 98 -0.34 -14.01 5.12
N LYS A 99 -1.40 -14.25 5.88
CA LYS A 99 -2.78 -14.10 5.41
C LYS A 99 -3.58 -13.45 6.51
N PHE A 100 -4.26 -12.35 6.21
CA PHE A 100 -4.98 -11.58 7.21
C PHE A 100 -6.12 -10.77 6.59
N ALA A 101 -7.05 -10.37 7.44
CA ALA A 101 -8.06 -9.39 7.07
C ALA A 101 -7.48 -7.99 7.29
N ALA A 102 -7.35 -7.23 6.21
CA ALA A 102 -7.03 -5.81 6.30
C ALA A 102 -8.31 -5.03 6.63
N ASP A 103 -8.18 -3.72 6.76
CA ASP A 103 -9.35 -2.86 6.95
C ASP A 103 -10.23 -2.87 5.70
N PHE A 104 -11.47 -2.41 5.86
CA PHE A 104 -12.41 -2.16 4.75
C PHE A 104 -12.86 -3.41 3.99
N GLY A 105 -12.90 -4.56 4.66
CA GLY A 105 -13.44 -5.79 4.06
C GLY A 105 -12.52 -6.45 3.04
N VAL A 106 -11.23 -6.18 3.09
CA VAL A 106 -10.24 -6.70 2.15
C VAL A 106 -9.42 -7.78 2.84
N THR A 107 -9.24 -8.93 2.19
CA THR A 107 -8.36 -10.00 2.65
C THR A 107 -7.05 -9.94 1.87
N VAL A 108 -5.94 -10.03 2.58
CA VAL A 108 -4.60 -9.93 1.99
C VAL A 108 -3.79 -11.17 2.31
N GLU A 109 -3.11 -11.70 1.30
CA GLU A 109 -2.12 -12.74 1.44
C GLU A 109 -0.81 -12.24 0.85
N THR A 110 0.29 -12.45 1.55
CA THR A 110 1.62 -12.08 1.07
C THR A 110 2.39 -13.32 0.64
N LEU A 111 3.19 -13.14 -0.41
CA LEU A 111 4.05 -14.19 -0.96
C LEU A 111 5.46 -13.62 -1.12
N PRO A 112 6.50 -14.48 -1.15
CA PRO A 112 7.85 -14.01 -1.44
C PRO A 112 7.91 -13.36 -2.82
N SER A 113 8.64 -12.26 -2.92
CA SER A 113 8.95 -11.62 -4.20
C SER A 113 10.37 -11.98 -4.64
N THR A 114 10.72 -11.66 -5.87
CA THR A 114 12.07 -11.90 -6.40
C THR A 114 13.11 -11.00 -5.74
N ASP A 115 12.68 -9.89 -5.16
CA ASP A 115 13.52 -8.96 -4.43
C ASP A 115 13.18 -9.00 -2.94
N GLU A 116 13.65 -8.01 -2.18
CA GLU A 116 13.21 -7.84 -0.79
C GLU A 116 11.71 -7.55 -0.74
N GLY A 117 11.09 -7.84 0.38
CA GLY A 117 9.67 -7.54 0.58
C GLY A 117 8.74 -8.63 0.08
N VAL A 118 7.59 -8.24 -0.42
CA VAL A 118 6.48 -9.17 -0.66
C VAL A 118 5.77 -8.91 -1.99
N ALA A 119 5.14 -9.96 -2.50
CA ALA A 119 4.08 -9.87 -3.50
C ALA A 119 2.74 -9.92 -2.77
N TRP A 120 1.72 -9.33 -3.36
CA TRP A 120 0.40 -9.19 -2.77
C TRP A 120 -0.64 -10.00 -3.53
N PHE A 121 -1.40 -10.80 -2.81
CA PHE A 121 -2.62 -11.41 -3.33
C PHE A 121 -3.79 -10.87 -2.52
N VAL A 122 -4.67 -10.13 -3.19
CA VAL A 122 -5.72 -9.35 -2.53
C VAL A 122 -7.08 -9.85 -2.99
N THR A 123 -7.97 -10.07 -2.03
CA THR A 123 -9.35 -10.46 -2.30
C THR A 123 -10.28 -9.37 -1.78
N ALA A 124 -11.11 -8.83 -2.65
CA ALA A 124 -12.09 -7.82 -2.29
C ALA A 124 -13.28 -7.90 -3.25
N GLU A 125 -14.49 -7.81 -2.74
CA GLU A 125 -15.73 -7.78 -3.53
C GLU A 125 -15.84 -8.99 -4.48
N GLY A 126 -15.35 -10.16 -4.05
CA GLY A 126 -15.33 -11.35 -4.90
C GLY A 126 -14.30 -11.34 -6.02
N LYS A 127 -13.43 -10.33 -6.06
CA LYS A 127 -12.38 -10.20 -7.07
C LYS A 127 -11.01 -10.54 -6.47
N PHE A 128 -10.12 -11.03 -7.32
CA PHE A 128 -8.76 -11.39 -6.94
C PHE A 128 -7.78 -10.50 -7.70
N ILE A 129 -6.84 -9.91 -6.97
CA ILE A 129 -5.84 -9.00 -7.53
C ILE A 129 -4.48 -9.48 -7.07
N PHE A 130 -3.56 -9.72 -8.01
CA PHE A 130 -2.20 -10.10 -7.71
C PHE A 130 -1.24 -9.01 -8.18
N HIS A 131 -0.37 -8.55 -7.28
CA HIS A 131 0.71 -7.61 -7.58
C HIS A 131 2.02 -8.25 -7.16
N ALA A 132 2.90 -8.50 -8.11
CA ALA A 132 4.12 -9.30 -7.90
C ALA A 132 5.18 -8.60 -7.04
N GLY A 133 5.03 -7.32 -6.80
CA GLY A 133 6.07 -6.51 -6.18
C GLY A 133 7.11 -6.16 -7.22
N ASP A 134 8.20 -6.91 -7.24
CA ASP A 134 9.26 -6.61 -8.21
C ASP A 134 9.41 -7.66 -9.33
#